data_8e37be3ac092f6d96ccd6199c2288196
#
_entry.id   8e37be3ac092f6d96ccd6199c2288196
#
_cell.length_a   1.000
_cell.length_b   1.000
_cell.length_c   1.000
_cell.angle_alpha   90.00
_cell.angle_beta   90.00
_cell.angle_gamma   90.00
#
_symmetry.space_group_name_H-M   'P 1'
#
loop_
_entity.id
_entity.type
_entity.pdbx_description
1 polymer ?
#
loop_
_entity_poly.entity_id
_entity_poly.type
_entity_poly.pdbx_seq_one_letter_code
_entity_poly.pdbx_strand_id
1 'polypeptide(L)'
;TGSNVDILIAGAAYVGLSCAVAIKTAAPHLSIRVVDAAPAGVWQKDQRSSAIAAAAIRMLRRLNVWDEIEPDAQVMRDMIVTDSRTNDPVRPVYLTFSGERQGDEPFAYMVPNVAMNRALRRKAAELGIDVADGTAASSINTQPAAIDVTLANGQTVSAKLLVAADGVNSKL
;
A
#
# COMPACT_ATOMS: atom_id res chain seq x y z
N THR A 1 15.09 -20.32 14.31
CA THR A 1 13.90 -20.16 15.21
C THR A 1 12.83 -19.44 14.41
N GLY A 2 11.76 -20.20 14.06
CA GLY A 2 10.60 -19.66 13.37
C GLY A 2 9.82 -18.70 14.26
N SER A 3 9.37 -17.59 13.73
CA SER A 3 8.38 -16.71 14.40
C SER A 3 6.98 -17.07 13.92
N ASN A 4 6.01 -17.10 14.84
CA ASN A 4 4.61 -17.33 14.52
C ASN A 4 3.86 -15.99 14.56
N VAL A 5 3.04 -15.73 13.53
CA VAL A 5 2.15 -14.58 13.47
C VAL A 5 0.77 -15.01 12.98
N ASP A 6 -0.26 -14.22 13.26
CA ASP A 6 -1.57 -14.49 12.68
C ASP A 6 -1.57 -14.13 11.19
N ILE A 7 -0.96 -13.00 10.83
CA ILE A 7 -0.94 -12.51 9.44
C ILE A 7 0.47 -12.07 9.05
N LEU A 8 0.97 -12.60 7.94
CA LEU A 8 2.15 -12.11 7.26
C LEU A 8 1.75 -11.38 5.99
N ILE A 9 2.28 -10.17 5.81
CA ILE A 9 2.05 -9.37 4.61
C ILE A 9 3.39 -9.20 3.89
N ALA A 10 3.45 -9.60 2.64
CA ALA A 10 4.59 -9.38 1.77
C ALA A 10 4.40 -8.10 0.96
N GLY A 11 5.27 -7.12 1.16
CA GLY A 11 5.24 -5.78 0.57
C GLY A 11 4.90 -4.69 1.59
N ALA A 12 5.86 -3.78 1.85
CA ALA A 12 5.72 -2.63 2.74
C ALA A 12 5.59 -1.30 1.99
N ALA A 13 5.02 -1.33 0.79
CA ALA A 13 4.52 -0.15 0.11
C ALA A 13 3.13 0.23 0.65
N TYR A 14 2.59 1.36 0.20
CA TYR A 14 1.32 1.89 0.72
C TYR A 14 0.14 0.90 0.66
N VAL A 15 0.13 -0.06 -0.26
CA VAL A 15 -0.94 -1.08 -0.34
C VAL A 15 -0.84 -2.06 0.84
N GLY A 16 0.32 -2.69 1.04
CA GLY A 16 0.52 -3.65 2.13
C GLY A 16 0.44 -3.00 3.51
N LEU A 17 0.99 -1.79 3.65
CA LEU A 17 0.88 -1.02 4.90
C LEU A 17 -0.56 -0.61 5.20
N SER A 18 -1.36 -0.18 4.21
CA SER A 18 -2.77 0.12 4.41
C SER A 18 -3.55 -1.10 4.86
N CYS A 19 -3.27 -2.27 4.27
CA CYS A 19 -3.85 -3.54 4.67
C CYS A 19 -3.50 -3.87 6.13
N ALA A 20 -2.23 -3.78 6.49
CA ALA A 20 -1.74 -4.04 7.85
C ALA A 20 -2.41 -3.14 8.89
N VAL A 21 -2.43 -1.83 8.62
CA VAL A 21 -3.05 -0.82 9.51
C VAL A 21 -4.54 -1.06 9.64
N ALA A 22 -5.25 -1.34 8.53
CA ALA A 22 -6.69 -1.60 8.54
C ALA A 22 -7.04 -2.83 9.37
N ILE A 23 -6.33 -3.94 9.18
CA ILE A 23 -6.55 -5.18 9.93
C ILE A 23 -6.24 -4.95 11.42
N LYS A 24 -5.10 -4.33 11.75
CA LYS A 24 -4.71 -4.10 13.14
C LYS A 24 -5.67 -3.16 13.87
N THR A 25 -6.23 -2.18 13.16
CA THR A 25 -7.26 -1.29 13.70
C THR A 25 -8.56 -2.03 13.98
N ALA A 26 -8.99 -2.91 13.06
CA ALA A 26 -10.22 -3.67 13.19
C ALA A 26 -10.10 -4.86 14.18
N ALA A 27 -8.91 -5.45 14.28
CA ALA A 27 -8.64 -6.63 15.11
C ALA A 27 -7.30 -6.47 15.88
N PRO A 28 -7.28 -5.64 16.95
CA PRO A 28 -6.04 -5.29 17.67
C PRO A 28 -5.31 -6.48 18.29
N HIS A 29 -6.01 -7.59 18.53
CA HIS A 29 -5.44 -8.81 19.12
C HIS A 29 -4.59 -9.62 18.15
N LEU A 30 -4.74 -9.42 16.83
CA LEU A 30 -3.96 -10.15 15.84
C LEU A 30 -2.50 -9.68 15.79
N SER A 31 -1.60 -10.63 15.72
CA SER A 31 -0.19 -10.39 15.44
C SER A 31 0.03 -10.26 13.94
N ILE A 32 0.61 -9.13 13.53
CA ILE A 32 0.84 -8.82 12.11
C ILE A 32 2.32 -8.51 11.90
N ARG A 33 2.90 -9.13 10.89
CA ARG A 33 4.23 -8.81 10.40
C ARG A 33 4.17 -8.43 8.92
N VAL A 34 4.89 -7.38 8.55
CA VAL A 34 5.08 -6.97 7.16
C VAL A 34 6.53 -7.16 6.79
N VAL A 35 6.80 -7.77 5.64
CA VAL A 35 8.17 -7.97 5.11
C VAL A 35 8.26 -7.31 3.73
N ASP A 36 9.41 -6.72 3.43
CA ASP A 36 9.65 -6.07 2.13
C ASP A 36 11.05 -6.39 1.60
N ALA A 37 11.14 -6.64 0.29
CA ALA A 37 12.40 -6.89 -0.41
C ALA A 37 13.30 -5.66 -0.44
N ALA A 38 12.71 -4.46 -0.49
CA ALA A 38 13.46 -3.21 -0.60
C ALA A 38 14.20 -2.91 0.71
N PRO A 39 15.47 -2.48 0.64
CA PRO A 39 16.21 -2.04 1.80
C PRO A 39 15.54 -0.88 2.54
N ALA A 40 15.80 -0.77 3.83
CA ALA A 40 15.28 0.31 4.66
C ALA A 40 15.59 1.69 4.07
N GLY A 41 14.59 2.56 4.08
CA GLY A 41 14.71 3.93 3.58
C GLY A 41 14.62 4.11 2.07
N VAL A 42 14.59 3.05 1.26
CA VAL A 42 14.45 3.17 -0.21
C VAL A 42 13.15 3.87 -0.60
N TRP A 43 12.08 3.63 0.13
CA TRP A 43 10.78 4.27 -0.10
C TRP A 43 10.81 5.81 0.00
N GLN A 44 11.77 6.38 0.74
CA GLN A 44 11.95 7.85 0.87
C GLN A 44 12.42 8.51 -0.43
N LYS A 45 12.97 7.71 -1.35
CA LYS A 45 13.46 8.17 -2.66
C LYS A 45 12.43 8.01 -3.79
N ASP A 46 11.23 7.50 -3.48
CA ASP A 46 10.17 7.32 -4.48
C ASP A 46 9.58 8.67 -4.87
N GLN A 47 9.90 9.14 -6.07
CA GLN A 47 9.42 10.41 -6.62
C GLN A 47 8.07 10.28 -7.36
N ARG A 48 7.50 9.08 -7.40
CA ARG A 48 6.21 8.85 -8.07
C ARG A 48 5.06 9.35 -7.22
N SER A 49 3.98 9.70 -7.91
CA SER A 49 2.69 9.98 -7.30
C SER A 49 1.65 9.00 -7.83
N SER A 50 0.63 8.76 -7.04
CA SER A 50 -0.48 7.88 -7.38
C SER A 50 -1.80 8.64 -7.30
N ALA A 51 -2.70 8.37 -8.24
CA ALA A 51 -4.07 8.85 -8.18
C ALA A 51 -4.87 7.98 -7.21
N ILE A 52 -5.29 8.57 -6.10
CA ILE A 52 -6.01 7.88 -5.03
C ILE A 52 -7.47 8.28 -5.10
N ALA A 53 -8.33 7.32 -5.42
CA ALA A 53 -9.77 7.55 -5.56
C ALA A 53 -10.44 7.90 -4.21
N ALA A 54 -11.54 8.64 -4.28
CA ALA A 54 -12.30 9.09 -3.11
C ALA A 54 -12.63 7.98 -2.11
N ALA A 55 -12.93 6.75 -2.58
CA ALA A 55 -13.19 5.62 -1.68
C ALA A 55 -11.97 5.24 -0.82
N ALA A 56 -10.76 5.27 -1.40
CA ALA A 56 -9.53 4.99 -0.67
C ALA A 56 -9.19 6.14 0.29
N ILE A 57 -9.46 7.40 -0.10
CA ILE A 57 -9.32 8.56 0.80
C ILE A 57 -10.20 8.40 2.03
N ARG A 58 -11.47 8.01 1.85
CA ARG A 58 -12.37 7.74 2.99
C ARG A 58 -11.85 6.65 3.90
N MET A 59 -11.23 5.60 3.35
CA MET A 59 -10.55 4.57 4.15
C MET A 59 -9.38 5.17 4.95
N LEU A 60 -8.49 5.93 4.31
CA LEU A 60 -7.33 6.55 4.97
C LEU A 60 -7.76 7.52 6.08
N ARG A 61 -8.87 8.26 5.90
CA ARG A 61 -9.47 9.09 6.95
C ARG A 61 -9.93 8.24 8.15
N ARG A 62 -10.62 7.13 7.91
CA ARG A 62 -11.06 6.21 8.98
C ARG A 62 -9.89 5.58 9.74
N LEU A 63 -8.76 5.41 9.08
CA LEU A 63 -7.53 4.88 9.69
C LEU A 63 -6.74 5.97 10.43
N ASN A 64 -7.21 7.22 10.42
CA ASN A 64 -6.52 8.39 10.97
C ASN A 64 -5.08 8.54 10.39
N VAL A 65 -4.98 8.45 9.07
CA VAL A 65 -3.72 8.56 8.31
C VAL A 65 -3.79 9.73 7.34
N TRP A 66 -4.98 10.11 6.88
CA TRP A 66 -5.18 11.09 5.82
C TRP A 66 -4.68 12.49 6.19
N ASP A 67 -4.91 12.95 7.40
CA ASP A 67 -4.57 14.31 7.85
C ASP A 67 -3.06 14.61 7.71
N GLU A 68 -2.22 13.58 7.79
CA GLU A 68 -0.78 13.71 7.54
C GLU A 68 -0.41 13.73 6.05
N ILE A 69 -1.25 13.12 5.21
CA ILE A 69 -1.03 13.00 3.77
C ILE A 69 -1.60 14.21 3.02
N GLU A 70 -2.73 14.73 3.47
CA GLU A 70 -3.52 15.77 2.78
C GLU A 70 -2.71 17.03 2.41
N PRO A 71 -1.79 17.55 3.25
CA PRO A 71 -0.98 18.72 2.88
C PRO A 71 -0.10 18.53 1.65
N ASP A 72 0.30 17.28 1.35
CA ASP A 72 1.11 16.92 0.20
C ASP A 72 0.26 16.49 -1.02
N ALA A 73 -1.06 16.39 -0.87
CA ALA A 73 -1.96 15.87 -1.88
C ALA A 73 -2.54 16.98 -2.76
N GLN A 74 -2.68 16.69 -4.06
CA GLN A 74 -3.31 17.60 -5.02
C GLN A 74 -4.66 17.04 -5.47
N VAL A 75 -5.71 17.83 -5.36
CA VAL A 75 -7.05 17.50 -5.83
C VAL A 75 -7.05 17.27 -7.35
N MET A 76 -7.66 16.17 -7.77
CA MET A 76 -7.99 15.89 -9.17
C MET A 76 -9.49 16.14 -9.39
N ARG A 77 -9.83 17.16 -10.17
CA ARG A 77 -11.23 17.49 -10.50
C ARG A 77 -11.70 16.73 -11.72
N ASP A 78 -10.82 16.64 -12.74
CA ASP A 78 -11.12 16.01 -14.01
C ASP A 78 -9.98 15.09 -14.44
N MET A 79 -10.32 14.01 -15.16
CA MET A 79 -9.38 13.19 -15.88
C MET A 79 -9.74 13.15 -17.35
N ILE A 80 -8.88 13.71 -18.18
CA ILE A 80 -9.07 13.77 -19.64
C ILE A 80 -8.18 12.71 -20.29
N VAL A 81 -8.79 11.80 -21.03
CA VAL A 81 -8.11 10.77 -21.80
C VAL A 81 -8.09 11.16 -23.26
N THR A 82 -6.91 11.13 -23.88
CA THR A 82 -6.72 11.37 -25.31
C THR A 82 -6.17 10.11 -25.96
N ASP A 83 -6.69 9.77 -27.14
CA ASP A 83 -6.15 8.68 -27.96
C ASP A 83 -5.21 9.27 -29.03
N SER A 84 -3.99 9.59 -28.63
CA SER A 84 -2.99 10.18 -29.52
C SER A 84 -1.58 9.82 -29.08
N ARG A 85 -0.66 9.79 -30.04
CA ARG A 85 0.77 9.61 -29.74
C ARG A 85 1.31 10.85 -29.03
N THR A 86 2.34 10.67 -28.21
CA THR A 86 2.94 11.75 -27.40
C THR A 86 3.41 12.94 -28.24
N ASN A 87 3.80 12.71 -29.52
CA ASN A 87 4.30 13.72 -30.45
C ASN A 87 3.20 14.32 -31.35
N ASP A 88 1.94 13.90 -31.21
CA ASP A 88 0.88 14.45 -32.02
C ASP A 88 0.56 15.88 -31.60
N PRO A 89 0.54 16.86 -32.52
CA PRO A 89 0.25 18.26 -32.20
C PRO A 89 -1.21 18.50 -31.83
N VAL A 90 -2.12 17.62 -32.31
CA VAL A 90 -3.55 17.66 -31.99
C VAL A 90 -3.91 16.40 -31.20
N ARG A 91 -4.48 16.60 -30.03
CA ARG A 91 -4.87 15.51 -29.12
C ARG A 91 -6.38 15.56 -28.88
N PRO A 92 -7.18 14.95 -29.76
CA PRO A 92 -8.63 14.93 -29.57
C PRO A 92 -8.97 14.23 -28.24
N VAL A 93 -9.89 14.81 -27.50
CA VAL A 93 -10.40 14.22 -26.28
C VAL A 93 -11.25 13.00 -26.63
N TYR A 94 -10.85 11.85 -26.11
CA TYR A 94 -11.57 10.59 -26.31
C TYR A 94 -12.59 10.36 -25.19
N LEU A 95 -12.21 10.65 -23.95
CA LEU A 95 -13.03 10.46 -22.77
C LEU A 95 -12.69 11.48 -21.69
N THR A 96 -13.69 12.04 -21.05
CA THR A 96 -13.52 12.88 -19.87
C THR A 96 -14.29 12.26 -18.70
N PHE A 97 -13.57 12.05 -17.59
CA PHE A 97 -14.19 11.76 -16.31
C PHE A 97 -14.23 13.07 -15.52
N SER A 98 -15.36 13.70 -15.41
CA SER A 98 -15.55 14.88 -14.57
C SER A 98 -16.03 14.45 -13.18
N GLY A 99 -15.42 15.07 -12.17
CA GLY A 99 -15.60 14.72 -10.77
C GLY A 99 -16.82 15.35 -10.09
N GLU A 100 -17.79 15.85 -10.87
CA GLU A 100 -19.05 16.33 -10.30
C GLU A 100 -19.92 15.17 -9.81
N ARG A 101 -19.54 14.59 -8.67
CA ARG A 101 -20.44 13.78 -7.87
C ARG A 101 -21.23 14.67 -6.92
N GLN A 102 -22.45 14.26 -6.56
CA GLN A 102 -23.27 14.92 -5.54
C GLN A 102 -22.42 15.14 -4.26
N GLY A 103 -22.14 16.40 -3.95
CA GLY A 103 -21.30 16.83 -2.84
C GLY A 103 -19.88 17.22 -3.32
N ASP A 104 -19.28 18.21 -2.70
CA ASP A 104 -17.96 18.79 -3.01
C ASP A 104 -16.77 17.82 -2.88
N GLU A 105 -16.99 16.50 -2.88
CA GLU A 105 -15.92 15.52 -2.75
C GLU A 105 -15.19 15.34 -4.09
N PRO A 106 -13.88 15.59 -4.16
CA PRO A 106 -13.12 15.41 -5.38
C PRO A 106 -13.13 13.97 -5.87
N PHE A 107 -13.07 13.78 -7.18
CA PHE A 107 -12.99 12.48 -7.83
C PHE A 107 -11.82 11.62 -7.30
N ALA A 108 -10.65 12.23 -7.16
CA ALA A 108 -9.43 11.62 -6.66
C ALA A 108 -8.46 12.69 -6.18
N TYR A 109 -7.38 12.23 -5.57
CA TYR A 109 -6.22 13.06 -5.24
C TYR A 109 -4.96 12.46 -5.88
N MET A 110 -4.12 13.30 -6.43
CA MET A 110 -2.74 12.93 -6.78
C MET A 110 -1.90 13.03 -5.52
N VAL A 111 -1.35 11.92 -5.06
CA VAL A 111 -0.64 11.82 -3.78
C VAL A 111 0.77 11.30 -4.01
N PRO A 112 1.83 11.99 -3.50
CA PRO A 112 3.17 11.44 -3.52
C PRO A 112 3.26 10.13 -2.75
N ASN A 113 3.85 9.09 -3.36
CA ASN A 113 3.98 7.79 -2.71
C ASN A 113 4.79 7.87 -1.41
N VAL A 114 5.76 8.77 -1.35
CA VAL A 114 6.57 9.01 -0.14
C VAL A 114 5.71 9.52 1.03
N ALA A 115 4.73 10.38 0.78
CA ALA A 115 3.83 10.89 1.82
C ALA A 115 2.95 9.78 2.38
N MET A 116 2.36 8.94 1.49
CA MET A 116 1.58 7.78 1.91
C MET A 116 2.40 6.80 2.73
N ASN A 117 3.59 6.44 2.24
CA ASN A 117 4.46 5.49 2.94
C ASN A 117 4.90 6.02 4.31
N ARG A 118 5.26 7.31 4.40
CA ARG A 118 5.63 7.96 5.66
C ARG A 118 4.51 7.84 6.70
N ALA A 119 3.32 8.30 6.36
CA ALA A 119 2.18 8.31 7.26
C ALA A 119 1.74 6.90 7.67
N LEU A 120 1.70 5.95 6.73
CA LEU A 120 1.33 4.56 7.01
C LEU A 120 2.38 3.84 7.86
N ARG A 121 3.68 4.06 7.63
CA ARG A 121 4.76 3.48 8.46
C ARG A 121 4.71 4.03 9.88
N ARG A 122 4.48 5.33 10.05
CA ARG A 122 4.27 5.93 11.36
C ARG A 122 3.08 5.26 12.07
N LYS A 123 1.94 5.14 11.37
CA LYS A 123 0.74 4.50 11.93
C LYS A 123 0.96 3.03 12.28
N ALA A 124 1.68 2.30 11.45
CA ALA A 124 2.06 0.91 11.71
C ALA A 124 2.90 0.80 13.00
N ALA A 125 3.87 1.70 13.19
CA ALA A 125 4.68 1.74 14.40
C ALA A 125 3.84 2.07 15.66
N GLU A 126 2.91 3.04 15.58
CA GLU A 126 1.97 3.36 16.66
C GLU A 126 1.11 2.15 17.08
N LEU A 127 0.73 1.32 16.11
CA LEU A 127 -0.07 0.11 16.34
C LEU A 127 0.76 -1.12 16.72
N GLY A 128 2.09 -0.99 16.82
CA GLY A 128 2.99 -2.10 17.15
C GLY A 128 3.08 -3.17 16.05
N ILE A 129 2.88 -2.79 14.78
CA ILE A 129 3.07 -3.70 13.65
C ILE A 129 4.58 -3.85 13.35
N ASP A 130 5.07 -5.08 13.29
CA ASP A 130 6.45 -5.39 12.91
C ASP A 130 6.63 -5.22 11.39
N VAL A 131 7.47 -4.27 10.98
CA VAL A 131 7.80 -4.00 9.56
C VAL A 131 9.29 -4.25 9.33
N ALA A 132 9.61 -5.31 8.59
CA ALA A 132 10.97 -5.73 8.29
C ALA A 132 11.32 -5.44 6.82
N ASP A 133 12.11 -4.40 6.60
CA ASP A 133 12.67 -4.04 5.30
C ASP A 133 13.91 -4.91 4.96
N GLY A 134 14.24 -5.03 3.67
CA GLY A 134 15.39 -5.78 3.19
C GLY A 134 15.22 -7.30 3.26
N THR A 135 14.00 -7.78 3.40
CA THR A 135 13.70 -9.20 3.57
C THR A 135 12.52 -9.63 2.72
N ALA A 136 12.79 -10.25 1.58
CA ALA A 136 11.76 -10.78 0.68
C ALA A 136 11.21 -12.13 1.18
N ALA A 137 9.92 -12.39 0.94
CA ALA A 137 9.40 -13.75 0.94
C ALA A 137 9.97 -14.50 -0.30
N SER A 138 10.57 -15.67 -0.09
CA SER A 138 11.26 -16.41 -1.14
C SER A 138 10.59 -17.72 -1.54
N SER A 139 9.93 -18.38 -0.60
CA SER A 139 9.15 -19.59 -0.88
C SER A 139 8.03 -19.78 0.14
N ILE A 140 7.00 -20.51 -0.28
CA ILE A 140 5.80 -20.79 0.49
C ILE A 140 5.63 -22.30 0.59
N ASN A 141 5.31 -22.77 1.80
CA ASN A 141 4.90 -24.14 2.06
C ASN A 141 3.57 -24.13 2.82
N THR A 142 2.48 -24.52 2.14
CA THR A 142 1.15 -24.52 2.71
C THR A 142 0.93 -25.78 3.56
N GLN A 143 0.49 -25.60 4.80
CA GLN A 143 0.13 -26.63 5.75
C GLN A 143 -1.39 -26.57 6.01
N PRO A 144 -2.01 -27.61 6.60
CA PRO A 144 -3.45 -27.62 6.87
C PRO A 144 -3.95 -26.47 7.76
N ALA A 145 -3.11 -25.96 8.66
CA ALA A 145 -3.47 -24.91 9.63
C ALA A 145 -2.59 -23.68 9.59
N ALA A 146 -1.58 -23.63 8.71
CA ALA A 146 -0.63 -22.53 8.62
C ALA A 146 0.02 -22.46 7.24
N ILE A 147 0.69 -21.37 6.97
CA ILE A 147 1.55 -21.16 5.79
C ILE A 147 2.93 -20.84 6.31
N ASP A 148 3.90 -21.68 5.97
CA ASP A 148 5.31 -21.43 6.28
C ASP A 148 5.96 -20.65 5.13
N VAL A 149 6.42 -19.46 5.43
CA VAL A 149 7.08 -18.58 4.47
C VAL A 149 8.56 -18.50 4.79
N THR A 150 9.39 -18.95 3.87
CA THR A 150 10.85 -18.77 3.98
C THR A 150 11.20 -17.38 3.46
N LEU A 151 11.94 -16.62 4.25
CA LEU A 151 12.45 -15.31 3.90
C LEU A 151 13.83 -15.40 3.25
N ALA A 152 14.22 -14.39 2.48
CA ALA A 152 15.50 -14.37 1.76
C ALA A 152 16.74 -14.47 2.70
N ASN A 153 16.59 -14.12 3.97
CA ASN A 153 17.62 -14.27 4.99
C ASN A 153 17.68 -15.69 5.63
N GLY A 154 16.90 -16.65 5.13
CA GLY A 154 16.82 -18.02 5.62
C GLY A 154 15.91 -18.22 6.83
N GLN A 155 15.30 -17.20 7.37
CA GLN A 155 14.29 -17.33 8.43
C GLN A 155 12.98 -17.88 7.88
N THR A 156 12.25 -18.65 8.71
CA THR A 156 10.89 -19.10 8.39
C THR A 156 9.91 -18.40 9.30
N VAL A 157 8.84 -17.86 8.72
CA VAL A 157 7.69 -17.29 9.44
C VAL A 157 6.49 -18.19 9.17
N SER A 158 5.86 -18.69 10.22
CA SER A 158 4.60 -19.44 10.13
C SER A 158 3.45 -18.48 10.38
N ALA A 159 2.50 -18.41 9.46
CA ALA A 159 1.35 -17.52 9.52
C ALA A 159 0.05 -18.27 9.26
N LYS A 160 -1.06 -17.81 9.85
CA LYS A 160 -2.40 -18.33 9.52
C LYS A 160 -2.89 -17.80 8.16
N LEU A 161 -2.45 -16.60 7.79
CA LEU A 161 -2.77 -15.95 6.53
C LEU A 161 -1.52 -15.27 5.96
N LEU A 162 -1.27 -15.49 4.67
CA LEU A 162 -0.30 -14.71 3.90
C LEU A 162 -1.05 -13.78 2.94
N VAL A 163 -0.69 -12.50 2.96
CA VAL A 163 -1.19 -11.49 2.02
C VAL A 163 -0.05 -11.07 1.09
N ALA A 164 -0.20 -11.31 -0.20
CA ALA A 164 0.73 -10.86 -1.23
C ALA A 164 0.38 -9.42 -1.65
N ALA A 165 1.25 -8.47 -1.33
CA ALA A 165 1.18 -7.06 -1.71
C ALA A 165 2.54 -6.56 -2.24
N ASP A 166 3.35 -7.47 -2.79
CA ASP A 166 4.74 -7.30 -3.21
C ASP A 166 4.89 -6.71 -4.63
N GLY A 167 3.78 -6.24 -5.21
CA GLY A 167 3.76 -5.43 -6.42
C GLY A 167 3.74 -6.23 -7.73
N VAL A 168 4.01 -5.52 -8.84
CA VAL A 168 3.88 -6.05 -10.21
C VAL A 168 4.83 -7.21 -10.52
N ASN A 169 5.94 -7.31 -9.79
CA ASN A 169 6.92 -8.39 -9.94
C ASN A 169 6.78 -9.46 -8.85
N SER A 170 5.57 -9.60 -8.28
CA SER A 170 5.26 -10.62 -7.26
C SER A 170 5.76 -12.00 -7.71
N LYS A 171 6.34 -12.72 -6.75
CA LYS A 171 6.78 -14.11 -6.92
C LYS A 171 5.97 -15.08 -6.05
N LEU A 172 4.99 -14.55 -5.33
CA LEU A 172 4.09 -15.28 -4.43
C LEU A 172 2.79 -15.65 -5.11
#